data_3de051de5bfd703ffa1f31829f3bd482
#
_entry.id   3de051de5bfd703ffa1f31829f3bd482
#
_cell.length_a   1.000
_cell.length_b   1.000
_cell.length_c   1.000
_cell.angle_alpha   90.00
_cell.angle_beta   90.00
_cell.angle_gamma   90.00
#
_symmetry.space_group_name_H-M   'P 1'
#
loop_
_entity.id
_entity.type
_entity.pdbx_description
1 polymer ?
#
loop_
_entity_poly.entity_id
_entity_poly.type
_entity_poly.pdbx_seq_one_letter_code
_entity_poly.pdbx_strand_id
1 'polypeptide(L)'
;MGAGIDSYNGYGQRGAFHVVEEQLAAAVELFPIFARAHLLRTWGGIVDTTFDASPIVSATPIDELYVNCGWGTGGFKGTPAAGMTFAHTIATGTPHRLNKPFALERFETGALIDEHGAAAVAH
;
A
#
# COMPACT_ATOMS: atom_id res chain seq x y z
N MET A 1 -4.74 16.48 -4.08
CA MET A 1 -3.53 16.13 -4.82
C MET A 1 -2.63 15.38 -3.87
N GLY A 2 -2.00 14.31 -4.31
CA GLY A 2 -1.12 13.50 -3.49
C GLY A 2 -0.23 12.63 -4.37
N ALA A 3 1.01 12.52 -4.01
CA ALA A 3 2.02 11.64 -4.55
C ALA A 3 3.26 11.72 -3.64
N GLY A 4 4.23 10.89 -3.90
CA GLY A 4 5.47 10.85 -3.16
C GLY A 4 5.38 10.10 -1.83
N ILE A 5 6.49 9.55 -1.43
CA ILE A 5 6.68 8.86 -0.17
C ILE A 5 7.85 9.56 0.53
N ASP A 6 7.68 9.87 1.80
CA ASP A 6 8.79 10.31 2.63
C ASP A 6 9.62 9.07 3.00
N SER A 7 10.89 9.07 2.63
CA SER A 7 11.82 7.99 2.97
C SER A 7 12.17 7.95 4.47
N TYR A 8 11.76 8.98 5.21
CA TYR A 8 11.99 9.05 6.64
C TYR A 8 10.91 8.27 7.39
N ASN A 9 11.29 7.18 8.04
CA ASN A 9 10.37 6.40 8.87
C ASN A 9 9.88 7.23 10.06
N GLY A 10 8.61 7.57 10.08
CA GLY A 10 8.01 8.37 11.15
C GLY A 10 6.50 8.18 11.23
N TYR A 11 5.94 8.46 12.40
CA TYR A 11 4.49 8.44 12.62
C TYR A 11 3.84 9.81 12.46
N GLY A 12 4.58 10.78 11.89
CA GLY A 12 4.08 12.13 11.64
C GLY A 12 3.03 12.14 10.53
N GLN A 13 1.85 12.69 10.83
CA GLN A 13 0.74 12.75 9.86
C GLN A 13 0.61 14.11 9.16
N ARG A 14 1.61 14.97 9.27
CA ARG A 14 1.57 16.31 8.66
C ARG A 14 2.14 16.35 7.25
N GLY A 15 2.87 15.32 6.83
CA GLY A 15 3.67 15.32 5.62
C GLY A 15 4.99 16.09 5.77
N ALA A 16 5.98 15.72 4.99
CA ALA A 16 7.27 16.40 4.94
C ALA A 16 7.24 17.57 3.98
N PHE A 17 7.84 18.70 4.33
CA PHE A 17 7.81 19.92 3.51
C PHE A 17 8.43 19.72 2.14
N HIS A 18 9.54 19.01 2.01
CA HIS A 18 10.17 18.72 0.73
C HIS A 18 9.26 17.94 -0.22
N VAL A 19 8.52 16.94 0.28
CA VAL A 19 7.56 16.18 -0.52
C VAL A 19 6.41 17.08 -0.99
N VAL A 20 5.93 17.96 -0.12
CA VAL A 20 4.86 18.92 -0.46
C VAL A 20 5.34 19.92 -1.52
N GLU A 21 6.55 20.44 -1.38
CA GLU A 21 7.16 21.38 -2.32
C GLU A 21 7.31 20.77 -3.72
N GLU A 22 7.89 19.57 -3.81
CA GLU A 22 8.04 18.86 -5.09
C GLU A 22 6.70 18.60 -5.77
N GLN A 23 5.70 18.17 -5.01
CA GLN A 23 4.36 17.92 -5.55
C GLN A 23 3.66 19.18 -6.02
N LEU A 24 3.80 20.27 -5.29
CA LEU A 24 3.21 21.54 -5.69
C LEU A 24 3.90 22.09 -6.94
N ALA A 25 5.23 21.99 -7.03
CA ALA A 25 5.98 22.38 -8.22
C ALA A 25 5.53 21.58 -9.45
N ALA A 26 5.47 20.25 -9.35
CA ALA A 26 4.99 19.40 -10.42
C ALA A 26 3.53 19.69 -10.81
N ALA A 27 2.69 19.99 -9.83
CA ALA A 27 1.29 20.31 -10.11
C ALA A 27 1.13 21.64 -10.86
N VAL A 28 1.92 22.66 -10.53
CA VAL A 28 1.90 23.95 -11.23
C VAL A 28 2.46 23.80 -12.64
N GLU A 29 3.47 22.94 -12.83
CA GLU A 29 4.01 22.62 -14.16
C GLU A 29 2.94 21.96 -15.05
N LEU A 30 2.21 20.97 -14.53
CA LEU A 30 1.16 20.27 -15.28
C LEU A 30 -0.10 21.13 -15.48
N PHE A 31 -0.44 21.92 -14.49
CA PHE A 31 -1.65 22.74 -14.47
C PHE A 31 -1.34 24.16 -13.94
N PRO A 32 -0.92 25.11 -14.79
CA PRO A 32 -0.51 26.45 -14.36
C PRO A 32 -1.56 27.22 -13.56
N ILE A 33 -2.82 26.84 -13.66
CA ILE A 33 -3.91 27.45 -12.87
C ILE A 33 -3.69 27.29 -11.35
N PHE A 34 -2.98 26.25 -10.92
CA PHE A 34 -2.68 26.02 -9.52
C PHE A 34 -1.72 27.05 -8.91
N ALA A 35 -0.98 27.81 -9.72
CA ALA A 35 -0.18 28.93 -9.22
C ALA A 35 -1.02 30.01 -8.51
N ARG A 36 -2.33 30.03 -8.73
CA ARG A 36 -3.27 30.96 -8.09
C ARG A 36 -4.01 30.36 -6.89
N ALA A 37 -3.79 29.07 -6.63
CA ALA A 37 -4.45 28.37 -5.53
C ALA A 37 -3.71 28.63 -4.21
N HIS A 38 -4.45 28.54 -3.11
CA HIS A 38 -3.88 28.57 -1.77
C HIS A 38 -3.82 27.15 -1.20
N LEU A 39 -2.69 26.82 -0.61
CA LEU A 39 -2.56 25.56 0.15
C LEU A 39 -3.38 25.69 1.44
N LEU A 40 -4.41 24.85 1.56
CA LEU A 40 -5.28 24.87 2.73
C LEU A 40 -4.77 23.94 3.82
N ARG A 41 -4.32 22.75 3.46
CA ARG A 41 -3.89 21.72 4.42
C ARG A 41 -3.04 20.65 3.74
N THR A 42 -2.11 20.09 4.50
CA THR A 42 -1.35 18.89 4.13
C THR A 42 -1.56 17.80 5.19
N TRP A 43 -1.47 16.57 4.76
CA TRP A 43 -1.44 15.41 5.65
C TRP A 43 -0.65 14.29 5.01
N GLY A 44 -0.14 13.39 5.83
CA GLY A 44 0.49 12.15 5.41
C GLY A 44 -0.22 10.97 6.05
N GLY A 45 -0.05 9.79 5.47
CA GLY A 45 -0.47 8.51 6.02
C GLY A 45 0.73 7.61 6.23
N ILE A 46 0.55 6.55 7.00
CA ILE A 46 1.56 5.50 7.17
C ILE A 46 1.34 4.49 6.04
N VAL A 47 2.43 4.14 5.36
CA VAL A 47 2.43 3.09 4.34
C VAL A 47 2.96 1.82 4.99
N ASP A 48 2.14 0.77 5.04
CA ASP A 48 2.53 -0.55 5.49
C ASP A 48 3.09 -1.36 4.33
N THR A 49 4.32 -1.81 4.45
CA THR A 49 4.99 -2.61 3.42
C THR A 49 5.50 -3.91 4.00
N THR A 50 5.52 -4.94 3.17
CA THR A 50 6.18 -6.22 3.44
C THR A 50 7.56 -6.25 2.81
N PHE A 51 8.38 -7.24 3.16
CA PHE A 51 9.74 -7.38 2.62
C PHE A 51 9.78 -7.60 1.10
N ASP A 52 8.74 -8.21 0.54
CA ASP A 52 8.61 -8.48 -0.90
C ASP A 52 7.67 -7.48 -1.60
N ALA A 53 7.34 -6.37 -0.94
CA ALA A 53 6.45 -5.32 -1.43
C ALA A 53 5.05 -5.82 -1.87
N SER A 54 4.67 -7.05 -1.53
CA SER A 54 3.39 -7.65 -1.89
C SER A 54 2.51 -7.88 -0.66
N PRO A 55 1.19 -7.72 -0.75
CA PRO A 55 0.30 -7.81 0.41
C PRO A 55 0.28 -9.21 1.01
N ILE A 56 -0.20 -9.31 2.24
CA ILE A 56 -0.54 -10.56 2.90
C ILE A 56 -2.07 -10.66 2.89
N VAL A 57 -2.60 -11.74 2.30
CA VAL A 57 -4.04 -12.05 2.29
C VAL A 57 -4.20 -13.53 2.62
N SER A 58 -4.29 -13.85 3.90
CA SER A 58 -4.12 -15.22 4.39
C SER A 58 -4.95 -15.51 5.64
N ALA A 59 -5.25 -16.79 5.86
CA ALA A 59 -5.47 -17.31 7.20
C ALA A 59 -4.15 -17.31 7.97
N THR A 60 -4.21 -17.35 9.29
CA THR A 60 -3.04 -17.54 10.15
C THR A 60 -3.05 -18.94 10.78
N PRO A 61 -1.97 -19.38 11.44
CA PRO A 61 -1.96 -20.62 12.20
C PRO A 61 -2.91 -20.64 13.41
N ILE A 62 -3.51 -19.51 13.75
CA ILE A 62 -4.48 -19.39 14.84
C ILE A 62 -5.88 -19.53 14.22
N ASP A 63 -6.69 -20.41 14.78
CA ASP A 63 -8.04 -20.66 14.32
C ASP A 63 -8.87 -19.35 14.29
N GLU A 64 -9.63 -19.18 13.21
CA GLU A 64 -10.50 -18.02 12.98
C GLU A 64 -9.78 -16.65 12.91
N LEU A 65 -8.44 -16.64 12.91
CA LEU A 65 -7.68 -15.41 12.73
C LEU A 65 -7.18 -15.29 11.29
N TYR A 66 -7.57 -14.22 10.64
CA TYR A 66 -7.23 -13.91 9.26
C TYR A 66 -6.46 -12.58 9.19
N VAL A 67 -5.60 -12.43 8.19
CA VAL A 67 -4.80 -11.23 7.98
C VAL A 67 -4.95 -10.73 6.54
N ASN A 68 -5.16 -9.40 6.40
CA ASN A 68 -5.17 -8.71 5.13
C ASN A 68 -4.49 -7.34 5.32
N CYS A 69 -3.20 -7.25 4.98
CA CYS A 69 -2.37 -6.07 5.25
C CYS A 69 -1.17 -6.01 4.29
N GLY A 70 -0.29 -5.04 4.49
CA GLY A 70 0.95 -4.90 3.70
C GLY A 70 0.72 -4.44 2.26
N TRP A 71 -0.34 -3.69 2.00
CA TRP A 71 -0.74 -3.26 0.65
C TRP A 71 0.11 -2.13 0.09
N GLY A 72 0.96 -1.53 0.89
CA GLY A 72 1.77 -0.39 0.48
C GLY A 72 0.90 0.73 -0.09
N THR A 73 1.29 1.27 -1.24
CA THR A 73 0.51 2.32 -1.95
C THR A 73 -0.60 1.76 -2.83
N GLY A 74 -0.70 0.43 -2.94
CA GLY A 74 -1.67 -0.26 -3.82
C GLY A 74 -3.03 -0.52 -3.21
N GLY A 75 -3.19 -0.33 -1.88
CA GLY A 75 -4.35 -0.79 -1.14
C GLY A 75 -5.69 -0.25 -1.63
N PHE A 76 -5.78 1.03 -1.94
CA PHE A 76 -7.02 1.62 -2.44
C PHE A 76 -7.49 0.96 -3.75
N LYS A 77 -6.58 0.79 -4.70
CA LYS A 77 -6.87 0.14 -6.00
C LYS A 77 -7.25 -1.32 -5.83
N GLY A 78 -6.59 -2.00 -4.91
CA GLY A 78 -6.79 -3.43 -4.63
C GLY A 78 -8.08 -3.74 -3.85
N THR A 79 -8.69 -2.76 -3.19
CA THR A 79 -9.81 -2.97 -2.25
C THR A 79 -10.94 -3.87 -2.77
N PRO A 80 -11.51 -3.68 -3.98
CA PRO A 80 -12.62 -4.51 -4.42
C PRO A 80 -12.22 -5.98 -4.61
N ALA A 81 -11.09 -6.22 -5.26
CA ALA A 81 -10.61 -7.58 -5.52
C ALA A 81 -10.16 -8.28 -4.22
N ALA A 82 -9.43 -7.56 -3.37
CA ALA A 82 -9.01 -8.05 -2.07
C ALA A 82 -10.21 -8.41 -1.19
N GLY A 83 -11.19 -7.53 -1.10
CA GLY A 83 -12.40 -7.78 -0.30
C GLY A 83 -13.14 -9.02 -0.76
N MET A 84 -13.36 -9.18 -2.06
CA MET A 84 -14.06 -10.35 -2.63
C MET A 84 -13.29 -11.66 -2.37
N THR A 85 -12.00 -11.67 -2.66
CA THR A 85 -11.19 -12.89 -2.55
C THR A 85 -10.92 -13.27 -1.09
N PHE A 86 -10.81 -12.28 -0.21
CA PHE A 86 -10.65 -12.50 1.22
C PHE A 86 -11.95 -13.00 1.86
N ALA A 87 -13.10 -12.44 1.49
CA ALA A 87 -14.40 -12.93 1.93
C ALA A 87 -14.63 -14.40 1.51
N HIS A 88 -14.20 -14.78 0.30
CA HIS A 88 -14.22 -16.20 -0.12
C HIS A 88 -13.39 -17.08 0.83
N THR A 89 -12.17 -16.65 1.15
CA THR A 89 -11.28 -17.39 2.04
C THR A 89 -11.91 -17.60 3.42
N ILE A 90 -12.50 -16.55 4.00
CA ILE A 90 -13.18 -16.60 5.29
C ILE A 90 -14.39 -17.54 5.24
N ALA A 91 -15.23 -17.40 4.22
CA ALA A 91 -16.48 -18.16 4.12
C ALA A 91 -16.27 -19.66 3.85
N THR A 92 -15.21 -20.02 3.14
CA THR A 92 -14.96 -21.43 2.73
C THR A 92 -13.85 -22.11 3.51
N GLY A 93 -13.08 -21.39 4.30
CA GLY A 93 -11.86 -21.88 4.95
C GLY A 93 -10.74 -22.24 3.97
N THR A 94 -10.89 -21.90 2.69
CA THR A 94 -9.91 -22.25 1.64
C THR A 94 -9.46 -20.97 0.90
N PRO A 95 -8.14 -20.75 0.74
CA PRO A 95 -7.64 -19.59 0.04
C PRO A 95 -8.17 -19.51 -1.39
N HIS A 96 -8.73 -18.36 -1.75
CA HIS A 96 -9.09 -18.10 -3.14
C HIS A 96 -7.85 -18.22 -4.03
N ARG A 97 -8.02 -18.71 -5.27
CA ARG A 97 -6.90 -18.99 -6.20
C ARG A 97 -5.98 -17.78 -6.40
N LEU A 98 -6.51 -16.57 -6.39
CA LEU A 98 -5.74 -15.33 -6.53
C LEU A 98 -4.96 -14.96 -5.26
N ASN A 99 -5.38 -15.45 -4.09
CA ASN A 99 -4.70 -15.16 -2.82
C ASN A 99 -3.60 -16.16 -2.49
N LYS A 100 -3.52 -17.29 -3.18
CA LYS A 100 -2.50 -18.31 -2.90
C LYS A 100 -1.06 -17.78 -2.86
N PRO A 101 -0.62 -16.93 -3.82
CA PRO A 101 0.73 -16.36 -3.76
C PRO A 101 0.94 -15.43 -2.56
N PHE A 102 -0.14 -14.83 -2.04
CA PHE A 102 -0.10 -13.84 -0.97
C PHE A 102 -0.26 -14.44 0.44
N ALA A 103 -0.06 -15.76 0.56
CA ALA A 103 -0.11 -16.44 1.84
C ALA A 103 1.03 -16.01 2.78
N LEU A 104 0.74 -16.01 4.09
CA LEU A 104 1.73 -15.63 5.12
C LEU A 104 2.93 -16.58 5.12
N GLU A 105 2.72 -17.86 4.86
CA GLU A 105 3.74 -18.92 4.82
C GLU A 105 4.88 -18.64 3.83
N ARG A 106 4.69 -17.76 2.83
CA ARG A 106 5.74 -17.43 1.87
C ARG A 106 7.00 -16.84 2.53
N PHE A 107 6.85 -16.19 3.68
CA PHE A 107 7.97 -15.65 4.43
C PHE A 107 8.77 -16.72 5.18
N GLU A 108 8.13 -17.82 5.55
CA GLU A 108 8.79 -18.95 6.18
C GLU A 108 9.48 -19.85 5.16
N THR A 109 8.82 -20.07 4.02
CA THR A 109 9.30 -20.93 2.95
C THR A 109 10.28 -20.24 2.01
N GLY A 110 10.39 -18.91 2.06
CA GLY A 110 11.19 -18.11 1.14
C GLY A 110 10.58 -17.97 -0.25
N ALA A 111 9.32 -18.37 -0.47
CA ALA A 111 8.60 -18.23 -1.73
C ALA A 111 8.10 -16.80 -1.94
N LEU A 112 9.02 -15.84 -1.83
CA LEU A 112 8.74 -14.42 -1.96
C LEU A 112 8.26 -14.06 -3.37
N ILE A 113 7.41 -13.05 -3.46
CA ILE A 113 6.90 -12.55 -4.73
C ILE A 113 7.88 -11.50 -5.26
N ASP A 114 8.32 -11.67 -6.50
CA ASP A 114 9.18 -10.70 -7.17
C ASP A 114 8.33 -9.76 -8.03
N GLU A 115 7.84 -8.70 -7.42
CA GLU A 115 7.10 -7.64 -8.11
C GLU A 115 8.05 -6.49 -8.49
N HIS A 116 8.81 -6.66 -9.57
CA HIS A 116 9.76 -5.64 -10.07
C HIS A 116 9.16 -4.24 -10.22
N GLY A 117 7.85 -4.12 -10.43
CA GLY A 117 7.17 -2.83 -10.58
C GLY A 117 6.74 -2.18 -9.25
N ALA A 118 6.43 -2.96 -8.22
CA ALA A 118 5.99 -2.45 -6.92
C ALA A 118 7.18 -2.00 -6.06
N ALA A 119 8.33 -2.66 -6.18
CA ALA A 119 9.55 -2.31 -5.46
C ALA A 119 10.05 -0.90 -5.76
N ALA A 120 9.78 -0.36 -6.96
CA ALA A 120 10.17 1.00 -7.34
C ALA A 120 9.45 2.11 -6.53
N VAL A 121 8.39 1.77 -5.81
CA VAL A 121 7.58 2.71 -5.01
C VAL A 121 7.84 2.54 -3.51
N ALA A 122 8.55 1.50 -3.11
CA ALA A 122 8.84 1.16 -1.72
C ALA A 122 10.24 1.59 -1.24
N HIS A 123 11.01 2.27 -2.09
CA HIS A 123 12.36 2.76 -1.79
C HIS A 123 12.47 4.26 -1.88
#